data_0940c6cbe63916580fced631fb324732
#
_entry.id   0940c6cbe63916580fced631fb324732
#
_cell.length_a   1.000
_cell.length_b   1.000
_cell.length_c   1.000
_cell.angle_alpha   90.00
_cell.angle_beta   90.00
_cell.angle_gamma   90.00
#
_symmetry.space_group_name_H-M   'P 1'
#
loop_
_entity.id
_entity.type
_entity.pdbx_description
1 polymer ?
#
loop_
_entity_poly.entity_id
_entity_poly.type
_entity_poly.pdbx_seq_one_letter_code
_entity_poly.pdbx_strand_id
1 'polypeptide(L)'
;NLNEEVNVENTFQIDYVQPIENHKLEVGGKIISRNQNMEYETIDLVNSSSIFDKEKFDYDQLVSSVYASGIIDLTNDYSLLAGVRFENTNIKGSWLNNSYKSFENNYNNLLPNLTFSKSFGIGKSIKLSYNNRISRPSSRYVNPNTEYKDNKNLTIGNPDLTPSNTSQIELG
;
A
#
# COMPACT_ATOMS: atom_id res chain seq x y z
N ASN A 1 26.72 12.05 0.04
CA ASN A 1 25.38 12.05 -0.56
C ASN A 1 24.44 12.71 0.43
N LEU A 2 23.78 13.77 0.02
CA LEU A 2 22.69 14.39 0.74
C LEU A 2 21.40 13.97 0.04
N ASN A 3 20.45 13.39 0.79
CA ASN A 3 19.13 13.01 0.26
C ASN A 3 18.11 13.81 1.02
N GLU A 4 17.31 14.59 0.30
CA GLU A 4 16.10 15.21 0.85
C GLU A 4 14.88 14.48 0.32
N GLU A 5 13.93 14.18 1.21
CA GLU A 5 12.65 13.54 0.87
C GLU A 5 11.51 14.35 1.45
N VAL A 6 10.58 14.75 0.59
CA VAL A 6 9.31 15.36 1.00
C VAL A 6 8.20 14.40 0.62
N ASN A 7 7.40 14.00 1.61
CA ASN A 7 6.26 13.09 1.44
C ASN A 7 4.97 13.77 1.87
N VAL A 8 4.00 13.83 0.97
CA VAL A 8 2.67 14.39 1.21
C VAL A 8 1.64 13.30 0.95
N GLU A 9 0.81 12.99 1.95
CA GLU A 9 -0.31 12.07 1.81
C GLU A 9 -1.63 12.78 2.10
N ASN A 10 -2.56 12.66 1.16
CA ASN A 10 -3.93 13.13 1.32
C ASN A 10 -4.86 11.93 1.27
N THR A 11 -5.76 11.82 2.26
CA THR A 11 -6.76 10.76 2.33
C THR A 11 -8.14 11.35 2.39
N PHE A 12 -9.02 10.87 1.50
CA PHE A 12 -10.46 11.13 1.55
C PHE A 12 -11.19 9.79 1.70
N GLN A 13 -12.13 9.73 2.64
CA GLN A 13 -12.92 8.53 2.91
C GLN A 13 -14.37 8.91 3.21
N ILE A 14 -15.29 8.12 2.71
CA ILE A 14 -16.72 8.21 3.01
C ILE A 14 -17.25 6.82 3.35
N ASP A 15 -18.00 6.72 4.44
CA ASP A 15 -18.59 5.48 4.92
C ASP A 15 -20.09 5.69 5.16
N TYR A 16 -20.88 4.72 4.75
CA TYR A 16 -22.29 4.60 5.07
C TYR A 16 -22.53 3.31 5.85
N VAL A 17 -23.18 3.44 6.99
CA VAL A 17 -23.50 2.32 7.87
C VAL A 17 -25.01 2.22 8.04
N GLN A 18 -25.56 1.07 7.73
CA GLN A 18 -26.98 0.74 7.91
C GLN A 18 -27.13 -0.36 8.94
N PRO A 19 -27.62 -0.06 10.14
CA PRO A 19 -28.09 -1.08 11.06
C PRO A 19 -29.43 -1.65 10.57
N ILE A 20 -29.57 -2.98 10.63
CA ILE A 20 -30.78 -3.72 10.25
C ILE A 20 -31.04 -4.74 11.37
N GLU A 21 -31.87 -4.39 12.33
CA GLU A 21 -32.11 -5.20 13.54
C GLU A 21 -30.79 -5.54 14.26
N ASN A 22 -30.44 -6.83 14.31
CA ASN A 22 -29.19 -7.33 14.89
C ASN A 22 -28.05 -7.41 13.88
N HIS A 23 -28.26 -6.92 12.65
CA HIS A 23 -27.26 -6.96 11.57
C HIS A 23 -26.72 -5.57 11.28
N LYS A 24 -25.56 -5.51 10.69
CA LYS A 24 -24.95 -4.25 10.26
C LYS A 24 -24.41 -4.40 8.84
N LEU A 25 -24.79 -3.48 7.96
CA LEU A 25 -24.20 -3.34 6.64
C LEU A 25 -23.36 -2.06 6.61
N GLU A 26 -22.18 -2.15 6.04
CA GLU A 26 -21.28 -1.02 5.83
C GLU A 26 -20.81 -1.02 4.37
N VAL A 27 -20.89 0.14 3.72
CA VAL A 27 -20.34 0.36 2.39
C VAL A 27 -19.56 1.66 2.41
N GLY A 28 -18.46 1.71 1.68
CA GLY A 28 -17.65 2.92 1.65
C GLY A 28 -16.71 3.00 0.47
N GLY A 29 -16.09 4.17 0.37
CA GLY A 29 -15.06 4.46 -0.60
C GLY A 29 -13.92 5.24 0.01
N LYS A 30 -12.69 5.01 -0.46
CA LYS A 30 -11.49 5.67 0.01
C LYS A 30 -10.56 5.98 -1.14
N ILE A 31 -9.99 7.18 -1.12
CA ILE A 31 -8.96 7.62 -2.05
C ILE A 31 -7.76 8.07 -1.21
N ILE A 32 -6.58 7.58 -1.57
CA ILE A 32 -5.30 7.99 -0.98
C ILE A 32 -4.42 8.48 -2.11
N SER A 33 -3.95 9.72 -2.01
CA SER A 33 -2.95 10.31 -2.91
C SER A 33 -1.67 10.54 -2.13
N ARG A 34 -0.58 9.96 -2.60
CA ARG A 34 0.78 10.13 -2.05
C ARG A 34 1.67 10.71 -3.12
N ASN A 35 2.35 11.80 -2.76
CA ASN A 35 3.33 12.45 -3.59
C ASN A 35 4.66 12.48 -2.82
N GLN A 36 5.71 11.93 -3.40
CA GLN A 36 7.04 11.90 -2.82
C GLN A 36 8.02 12.53 -3.79
N ASN A 37 8.70 13.57 -3.33
CA ASN A 37 9.77 14.23 -4.07
C ASN A 37 11.09 13.90 -3.38
N MET A 38 12.01 13.31 -4.12
CA MET A 38 13.33 12.90 -3.64
C MET A 38 14.40 13.63 -4.41
N GLU A 39 15.29 14.32 -3.71
CA GLU A 39 16.46 14.96 -4.28
C GLU A 39 17.72 14.19 -3.85
N TYR A 40 18.53 13.83 -4.82
CA TYR A 40 19.79 13.13 -4.64
C TYR A 40 20.92 14.04 -5.06
N GLU A 41 21.88 14.29 -4.17
CA GLU A 41 23.11 14.99 -4.49
C GLU A 41 24.28 14.00 -4.41
N THR A 42 24.93 13.79 -5.54
CA THR A 42 26.14 12.95 -5.63
C THR A 42 27.34 13.86 -5.86
N ILE A 43 28.38 13.65 -5.06
CA ILE A 43 29.67 14.33 -5.20
C ILE A 43 30.67 13.29 -5.63
N ASP A 44 31.11 13.36 -6.89
CA ASP A 44 32.22 12.54 -7.38
C ASP A 44 33.53 13.33 -7.28
N LEU A 45 34.52 12.76 -6.60
CA LEU A 45 35.87 13.31 -6.51
C LEU A 45 36.74 12.67 -7.58
N VAL A 46 36.80 13.28 -8.74
CA VAL A 46 37.66 12.81 -9.84
C VAL A 46 38.79 13.84 -10.04
N ASN A 47 40.04 13.41 -9.91
CA ASN A 47 41.23 14.21 -10.17
C ASN A 47 41.24 15.59 -9.46
N SER A 48 40.90 15.64 -8.19
CA SER A 48 40.83 16.88 -7.37
C SER A 48 39.77 17.89 -7.81
N SER A 49 38.83 17.49 -8.67
CA SER A 49 37.67 18.26 -9.04
C SER A 49 36.42 17.58 -8.48
N SER A 50 35.51 18.32 -7.84
CA SER A 50 34.22 17.83 -7.41
C SER A 50 33.20 18.05 -8.53
N ILE A 51 32.57 16.96 -8.97
CA ILE A 51 31.44 17.01 -9.88
C ILE A 51 30.20 16.88 -8.97
N PHE A 52 29.32 17.90 -9.02
CA PHE A 52 28.04 17.87 -8.33
C PHE A 52 26.98 17.44 -9.35
N ASP A 53 26.35 16.32 -9.08
CA ASP A 53 25.18 15.88 -9.84
C ASP A 53 23.97 15.92 -8.92
N LYS A 54 22.91 16.63 -9.38
CA LYS A 54 21.67 16.78 -8.65
C LYS A 54 20.53 16.17 -9.44
N GLU A 55 19.99 15.10 -8.93
CA GLU A 55 18.89 14.36 -9.54
C GLU A 55 17.62 14.51 -8.69
N LYS A 56 16.48 14.61 -9.36
CA LYS A 56 15.17 14.65 -8.73
C LYS A 56 14.32 13.50 -9.22
N PHE A 57 13.71 12.79 -8.29
CA PHE A 57 12.76 11.73 -8.57
C PHE A 57 11.42 12.07 -7.91
N ASP A 58 10.39 12.17 -8.75
CA ASP A 58 9.02 12.38 -8.34
C ASP A 58 8.28 11.04 -8.41
N TYR A 59 7.63 10.67 -7.31
CA TYR A 59 6.86 9.45 -7.18
C TYR A 59 5.44 9.79 -6.73
N ASP A 60 4.48 9.45 -7.59
CA ASP A 60 3.06 9.65 -7.35
C ASP A 60 2.36 8.30 -7.22
N GLN A 61 1.57 8.13 -6.17
CA GLN A 61 0.74 6.95 -5.96
C GLN A 61 -0.69 7.37 -5.66
N LEU A 62 -1.64 6.89 -6.48
CA LEU A 62 -3.06 7.05 -6.25
C LEU A 62 -3.68 5.67 -5.97
N VAL A 63 -4.32 5.53 -4.81
CA VAL A 63 -5.07 4.33 -4.45
C VAL A 63 -6.54 4.70 -4.31
N SER A 64 -7.37 4.10 -5.15
CA SER A 64 -8.83 4.25 -5.10
C SER A 64 -9.45 2.91 -4.68
N SER A 65 -10.33 2.92 -3.70
CA SER A 65 -10.98 1.71 -3.21
C SER A 65 -12.45 1.90 -2.95
N VAL A 66 -13.21 0.83 -3.18
CA VAL A 66 -14.59 0.70 -2.75
C VAL A 66 -14.73 -0.61 -1.97
N TYR A 67 -15.57 -0.62 -0.95
CA TYR A 67 -15.73 -1.79 -0.10
C TYR A 67 -17.16 -1.91 0.42
N ALA A 68 -17.50 -3.14 0.72
CA ALA A 68 -18.72 -3.48 1.43
C ALA A 68 -18.41 -4.57 2.47
N SER A 69 -19.03 -4.47 3.64
CA SER A 69 -18.95 -5.48 4.68
C SER A 69 -20.26 -5.62 5.41
N GLY A 70 -20.56 -6.81 5.92
CA GLY A 70 -21.73 -7.11 6.70
C GLY A 70 -21.39 -7.90 7.95
N ILE A 71 -22.05 -7.55 9.06
CA ILE A 71 -22.07 -8.36 10.28
C ILE A 71 -23.47 -8.94 10.37
N ILE A 72 -23.56 -10.26 10.41
CA ILE A 72 -24.80 -11.01 10.48
C ILE A 72 -24.78 -11.80 11.80
N ASP A 73 -25.63 -11.44 12.73
CA ASP A 73 -25.85 -12.21 13.95
C ASP A 73 -26.81 -13.35 13.62
N LEU A 74 -26.27 -14.54 13.70
CA LEU A 74 -27.04 -15.78 13.51
C LEU A 74 -27.61 -16.21 14.84
N THR A 75 -28.62 -17.10 14.81
CA THR A 75 -29.18 -17.68 16.03
C THR A 75 -28.14 -18.50 16.81
N ASN A 76 -28.28 -18.63 18.13
CA ASN A 76 -27.43 -19.44 19.02
C ASN A 76 -25.96 -18.95 19.14
N ASP A 77 -25.77 -17.66 19.37
CA ASP A 77 -24.44 -17.05 19.65
C ASP A 77 -23.41 -17.15 18.52
N TYR A 78 -23.84 -17.37 17.28
CA TYR A 78 -23.00 -17.33 16.11
C TYR A 78 -23.05 -15.94 15.45
N SER A 79 -21.92 -15.45 14.99
CA SER A 79 -21.85 -14.26 14.15
C SER A 79 -20.93 -14.49 12.95
N LEU A 80 -21.30 -13.89 11.83
CA LEU A 80 -20.55 -13.90 10.58
C LEU A 80 -20.26 -12.46 10.18
N LEU A 81 -18.99 -12.12 10.04
CA LEU A 81 -18.54 -10.93 9.35
C LEU A 81 -18.02 -11.34 7.98
N ALA A 82 -18.57 -10.76 6.94
CA ALA A 82 -18.10 -10.95 5.58
C ALA A 82 -17.92 -9.60 4.91
N GLY A 83 -16.82 -9.42 4.20
CA GLY A 83 -16.52 -8.18 3.50
C GLY A 83 -15.64 -8.40 2.29
N VAL A 84 -15.68 -7.43 1.40
CA VAL A 84 -14.85 -7.38 0.22
C VAL A 84 -14.44 -5.94 -0.07
N ARG A 85 -13.18 -5.74 -0.44
CA ARG A 85 -12.64 -4.47 -0.92
C ARG A 85 -12.04 -4.65 -2.29
N PHE A 86 -12.42 -3.80 -3.21
CA PHE A 86 -11.75 -3.65 -4.49
C PHE A 86 -10.87 -2.40 -4.44
N GLU A 87 -9.60 -2.56 -4.83
CA GLU A 87 -8.63 -1.47 -4.90
C GLU A 87 -8.01 -1.38 -6.29
N ASN A 88 -7.99 -0.18 -6.85
CA ASN A 88 -7.16 0.20 -7.99
C ASN A 88 -6.00 1.06 -7.48
N THR A 89 -4.78 0.72 -7.86
CA THR A 89 -3.57 1.48 -7.55
C THR A 89 -2.89 1.90 -8.83
N ASN A 90 -2.67 3.20 -8.98
CA ASN A 90 -1.85 3.78 -10.05
C ASN A 90 -0.59 4.37 -9.43
N ILE A 91 0.56 4.04 -10.01
CA ILE A 91 1.88 4.54 -9.60
C ILE A 91 2.55 5.14 -10.80
N LYS A 92 3.13 6.34 -10.63
CA LYS A 92 3.97 7.02 -11.60
C LYS A 92 5.27 7.42 -10.96
N GLY A 93 6.37 7.17 -11.67
CA GLY A 93 7.70 7.66 -11.32
C GLY A 93 8.29 8.44 -12.45
N SER A 94 8.87 9.60 -12.17
CA SER A 94 9.51 10.44 -13.19
C SER A 94 10.81 11.07 -12.67
N TRP A 95 11.80 11.15 -13.56
CA TRP A 95 13.08 11.78 -13.32
C TRP A 95 13.17 13.11 -14.07
N LEU A 96 13.54 14.19 -13.37
CA LEU A 96 13.56 15.54 -13.95
C LEU A 96 14.84 15.85 -14.70
N ASN A 97 15.97 15.26 -14.31
CA ASN A 97 17.30 15.65 -14.83
C ASN A 97 18.11 14.49 -15.41
N ASN A 98 17.52 13.31 -15.60
CA ASN A 98 18.29 12.15 -16.04
C ASN A 98 17.59 11.37 -17.16
N SER A 99 18.42 10.62 -17.93
CA SER A 99 17.99 9.78 -19.06
C SER A 99 17.15 8.55 -18.66
N TYR A 100 16.80 8.39 -17.39
CA TYR A 100 15.92 7.32 -16.92
C TYR A 100 14.49 7.56 -17.40
N LYS A 101 13.89 6.50 -17.92
CA LYS A 101 12.51 6.56 -18.41
C LYS A 101 11.56 6.69 -17.23
N SER A 102 10.58 7.56 -17.34
CA SER A 102 9.40 7.53 -16.48
C SER A 102 8.69 6.18 -16.61
N PHE A 103 8.08 5.72 -15.52
CA PHE A 103 7.28 4.51 -15.52
C PHE A 103 5.89 4.78 -14.96
N GLU A 104 4.94 3.97 -15.38
CA GLU A 104 3.57 3.97 -14.86
C GLU A 104 3.11 2.54 -14.68
N ASN A 105 2.60 2.22 -13.49
CA ASN A 105 2.06 0.92 -13.16
C ASN A 105 0.64 1.05 -12.64
N ASN A 106 -0.24 0.16 -13.08
CA ASN A 106 -1.62 0.08 -12.64
C ASN A 106 -1.97 -1.35 -12.25
N TYR A 107 -2.55 -1.54 -11.07
CA TYR A 107 -3.00 -2.86 -10.60
C TYR A 107 -4.35 -2.78 -9.92
N ASN A 108 -5.10 -3.88 -10.10
CA ASN A 108 -6.39 -4.09 -9.45
C ASN A 108 -6.28 -5.25 -8.47
N ASN A 109 -6.85 -5.08 -7.28
CA ASN A 109 -6.82 -6.09 -6.25
C ASN A 109 -8.20 -6.28 -5.66
N LEU A 110 -8.57 -7.53 -5.43
CA LEU A 110 -9.77 -7.91 -4.70
C LEU A 110 -9.35 -8.52 -3.36
N LEU A 111 -9.81 -7.94 -2.27
CA LEU A 111 -9.37 -8.24 -0.91
C LEU A 111 -10.58 -8.70 -0.08
N PRO A 112 -10.92 -9.99 -0.11
CA PRO A 112 -11.97 -10.54 0.73
C PRO A 112 -11.53 -10.67 2.18
N ASN A 113 -12.49 -10.56 3.09
CA ASN A 113 -12.35 -10.89 4.49
C ASN A 113 -13.58 -11.68 4.95
N LEU A 114 -13.36 -12.63 5.85
CA LEU A 114 -14.41 -13.45 6.44
C LEU A 114 -14.03 -13.79 7.85
N THR A 115 -14.96 -13.61 8.79
CA THR A 115 -14.78 -14.05 10.19
C THR A 115 -16.05 -14.72 10.67
N PHE A 116 -15.92 -15.96 11.06
CA PHE A 116 -16.96 -16.72 11.71
C PHE A 116 -16.63 -16.84 13.19
N SER A 117 -17.57 -16.51 14.06
CA SER A 117 -17.37 -16.59 15.51
C SER A 117 -18.53 -17.25 16.20
N LYS A 118 -18.21 -17.95 17.28
CA LYS A 118 -19.17 -18.55 18.20
C LYS A 118 -18.84 -18.14 19.62
N SER A 119 -19.84 -17.64 20.35
CA SER A 119 -19.77 -17.39 21.77
C SER A 119 -20.29 -18.63 22.56
N PHE A 120 -19.66 -18.93 23.70
CA PHE A 120 -20.04 -20.00 24.58
C PHE A 120 -20.46 -19.47 25.97
N GLY A 121 -20.93 -18.23 26.02
CA GLY A 121 -21.29 -17.52 27.24
C GLY A 121 -20.21 -16.51 27.65
N ILE A 122 -20.20 -16.10 28.91
CA ILE A 122 -19.36 -14.99 29.38
C ILE A 122 -17.88 -15.31 29.23
N GLY A 123 -17.20 -14.54 28.37
CA GLY A 123 -15.73 -14.56 28.22
C GLY A 123 -15.15 -15.73 27.44
N LYS A 124 -15.97 -16.55 26.77
CA LYS A 124 -15.51 -17.68 25.95
C LYS A 124 -16.03 -17.55 24.53
N SER A 125 -15.12 -17.55 23.53
CA SER A 125 -15.49 -17.55 22.12
C SER A 125 -14.44 -18.29 21.30
N ILE A 126 -14.86 -18.80 20.15
CA ILE A 126 -13.97 -19.31 19.09
C ILE A 126 -14.19 -18.44 17.86
N LYS A 127 -13.10 -18.08 17.19
CA LYS A 127 -13.10 -17.31 15.93
C LYS A 127 -12.26 -18.01 14.87
N LEU A 128 -12.83 -18.14 13.70
CA LEU A 128 -12.10 -18.53 12.48
C LEU A 128 -12.15 -17.37 11.50
N SER A 129 -11.01 -16.85 11.12
CA SER A 129 -10.93 -15.73 10.18
C SER A 129 -10.06 -16.04 8.98
N TYR A 130 -10.47 -15.49 7.84
CA TYR A 130 -9.71 -15.42 6.60
C TYR A 130 -9.60 -13.96 6.19
N ASN A 131 -8.38 -13.49 5.94
CA ASN A 131 -8.10 -12.15 5.47
C ASN A 131 -7.13 -12.19 4.29
N ASN A 132 -7.39 -11.37 3.29
CA ASN A 132 -6.44 -11.11 2.23
C ASN A 132 -5.93 -9.66 2.35
N ARG A 133 -4.62 -9.48 2.25
CA ARG A 133 -3.93 -8.19 2.37
C ARG A 133 -2.97 -7.98 1.20
N ILE A 134 -2.83 -6.73 0.81
CA ILE A 134 -1.88 -6.30 -0.21
C ILE A 134 -0.75 -5.51 0.44
N SER A 135 0.50 -5.84 0.06
CA SER A 135 1.69 -5.07 0.39
C SER A 135 2.27 -4.50 -0.90
N ARG A 136 2.36 -3.18 -0.97
CA ARG A 136 2.87 -2.46 -2.14
C ARG A 136 4.35 -2.20 -1.99
N PRO A 137 5.15 -2.29 -3.08
CA PRO A 137 6.53 -1.85 -3.06
C PRO A 137 6.60 -0.37 -2.68
N SER A 138 7.57 0.00 -1.85
CA SER A 138 7.85 1.42 -1.59
C SER A 138 8.54 2.08 -2.78
N SER A 139 8.49 3.41 -2.83
CA SER A 139 9.19 4.24 -3.84
C SER A 139 10.66 3.85 -4.01
N ARG A 140 11.36 3.52 -2.92
CA ARG A 140 12.76 3.10 -2.94
C ARG A 140 13.00 1.82 -3.75
N TYR A 141 12.08 0.84 -3.67
CA TYR A 141 12.23 -0.43 -4.40
C TYR A 141 11.89 -0.33 -5.88
N VAL A 142 11.05 0.63 -6.27
CA VAL A 142 10.68 0.85 -7.67
C VAL A 142 11.52 1.92 -8.35
N ASN A 143 12.32 2.68 -7.59
CA ASN A 143 13.21 3.70 -8.13
C ASN A 143 14.38 3.06 -8.86
N PRO A 144 14.54 3.22 -10.20
CA PRO A 144 15.60 2.59 -10.98
C PRO A 144 16.97 3.23 -10.78
N ASN A 145 17.10 4.24 -9.91
CA ASN A 145 18.39 4.85 -9.63
C ASN A 145 19.37 3.87 -8.99
N THR A 146 20.64 3.99 -9.38
CA THR A 146 21.73 3.21 -8.81
C THR A 146 22.28 3.91 -7.58
N GLU A 147 22.06 3.33 -6.42
CA GLU A 147 22.64 3.79 -5.16
C GLU A 147 23.90 2.98 -4.84
N TYR A 148 25.05 3.63 -4.81
CA TYR A 148 26.32 3.03 -4.40
C TYR A 148 26.45 3.13 -2.87
N LYS A 149 26.43 1.98 -2.19
CA LYS A 149 26.71 1.93 -0.74
C LYS A 149 28.20 1.96 -0.43
N ASP A 150 28.96 1.32 -1.26
CA ASP A 150 30.44 1.30 -1.27
C ASP A 150 30.94 0.85 -2.64
N ASN A 151 32.27 0.74 -2.81
CA ASN A 151 32.92 0.34 -4.08
C ASN A 151 32.57 -1.07 -4.57
N LYS A 152 31.85 -1.87 -3.81
CA LYS A 152 31.51 -3.27 -4.13
C LYS A 152 30.00 -3.54 -4.07
N ASN A 153 29.23 -2.65 -3.44
CA ASN A 153 27.80 -2.83 -3.20
C ASN A 153 27.01 -1.71 -3.85
N LEU A 154 26.14 -2.08 -4.77
CA LEU A 154 25.16 -1.19 -5.36
C LEU A 154 23.75 -1.70 -5.15
N THR A 155 22.79 -0.81 -5.10
CA THR A 155 21.36 -1.12 -5.05
C THR A 155 20.67 -0.43 -6.20
N ILE A 156 19.86 -1.18 -6.95
CA ILE A 156 19.03 -0.67 -8.04
C ILE A 156 17.60 -1.12 -7.77
N GLY A 157 16.64 -0.19 -7.80
CA GLY A 157 15.23 -0.54 -7.72
C GLY A 157 14.71 -1.07 -9.06
N ASN A 158 13.60 -1.80 -8.97
CA ASN A 158 12.93 -2.37 -10.15
C ASN A 158 11.54 -1.73 -10.33
N PRO A 159 11.34 -0.89 -11.37
CA PRO A 159 10.04 -0.26 -11.64
C PRO A 159 8.91 -1.26 -11.91
N ASP A 160 9.22 -2.46 -12.38
CA ASP A 160 8.24 -3.49 -12.75
C ASP A 160 7.75 -4.33 -11.54
N LEU A 161 8.15 -3.95 -10.31
CA LEU A 161 7.68 -4.64 -9.11
C LEU A 161 6.16 -4.52 -8.97
N THR A 162 5.53 -5.66 -8.77
CA THR A 162 4.10 -5.75 -8.48
C THR A 162 3.84 -5.92 -6.98
N PRO A 163 2.66 -5.54 -6.50
CA PRO A 163 2.27 -5.80 -5.12
C PRO A 163 2.26 -7.29 -4.79
N SER A 164 2.59 -7.63 -3.55
CA SER A 164 2.40 -8.98 -3.02
C SER A 164 1.07 -9.10 -2.29
N ASN A 165 0.36 -10.21 -2.53
CA ASN A 165 -0.86 -10.57 -1.82
C ASN A 165 -0.56 -11.62 -0.76
N THR A 166 -1.07 -11.40 0.45
CA THR A 166 -0.94 -12.33 1.57
C THR A 166 -2.32 -12.78 2.01
N SER A 167 -2.58 -14.08 1.94
CA SER A 167 -3.76 -14.72 2.51
C SER A 167 -3.42 -15.26 3.89
N GLN A 168 -4.24 -14.95 4.88
CA GLN A 168 -4.04 -15.34 6.27
C GLN A 168 -5.29 -16.03 6.80
N ILE A 169 -5.10 -17.19 7.43
CA ILE A 169 -6.13 -17.91 8.17
C ILE A 169 -5.72 -17.92 9.63
N GLU A 170 -6.63 -17.55 10.51
CA GLU A 170 -6.41 -17.51 11.95
C GLU A 170 -7.52 -18.24 12.68
N LEU A 171 -7.13 -19.04 13.67
CA LEU A 171 -8.04 -19.65 14.65
C LEU A 171 -7.70 -19.10 16.03
N GLY A 172 -8.68 -18.50 16.71
CA GLY A 172 -8.53 -17.89 18.02
C GLY A 172 -9.63 -18.31 18.99
#